data_0509c3eba11b21f8330ef0139a30bd81
#
_entry.id   0509c3eba11b21f8330ef0139a30bd81
#
_cell.length_a   1.000
_cell.length_b   1.000
_cell.length_c   1.000
_cell.angle_alpha   90.00
_cell.angle_beta   90.00
_cell.angle_gamma   90.00
#
_symmetry.space_group_name_H-M   'P 1'
#
loop_
_entity.id
_entity.type
_entity.pdbx_description
1 polymer ?
#
loop_
_entity_poly.entity_id
_entity_poly.type
_entity_poly.pdbx_seq_one_letter_code
_entity_poly.pdbx_strand_id
1 'polypeptide(L)'
;MDRDTAWALLCEHTKTEHLRKHALAVEAVMRHLAPRYDGDVETWGVVGLLHDFDYERDPEGHPQNGRPILEQAGLEGELVHAIQTHGDHLGIPRRTPLEKALYAVDELSGFVIAVALVRPTKRVAEVEPASVRKKMKDKAFARPVHREALLAGAADLGVEFDDLVRDTVVALSGVADRLGLEGTAPA
;
A
#
# COMPACT_ATOMS: atom_id res chain seq x y z
N MET A 1 -18.97 1.70 -2.43
CA MET A 1 -18.40 3.09 -2.59
C MET A 1 -17.62 3.13 -3.88
N ASP A 2 -17.82 4.14 -4.72
CA ASP A 2 -16.97 4.34 -5.90
C ASP A 2 -15.64 5.01 -5.56
N ARG A 3 -14.70 4.98 -6.53
CA ARG A 3 -13.34 5.50 -6.34
C ARG A 3 -13.30 7.03 -6.10
N ASP A 4 -14.17 7.78 -6.76
CA ASP A 4 -14.14 9.24 -6.65
C ASP A 4 -14.64 9.68 -5.27
N THR A 5 -15.64 9.01 -4.74
CA THR A 5 -16.11 9.19 -3.35
C THR A 5 -15.02 8.82 -2.35
N ALA A 6 -14.31 7.69 -2.57
CA ALA A 6 -13.20 7.26 -1.73
C ALA A 6 -12.04 8.28 -1.77
N TRP A 7 -11.69 8.80 -2.95
CA TRP A 7 -10.68 9.83 -3.10
C TRP A 7 -11.05 11.14 -2.38
N ALA A 8 -12.32 11.55 -2.47
CA ALA A 8 -12.81 12.74 -1.77
C ALA A 8 -12.68 12.57 -0.25
N LEU A 9 -13.07 11.39 0.28
CA LEU A 9 -12.93 11.06 1.71
C LEU A 9 -11.46 11.06 2.15
N LEU A 10 -10.57 10.42 1.39
CA LEU A 10 -9.13 10.47 1.66
C LEU A 10 -8.64 11.93 1.73
N CYS A 11 -8.99 12.76 0.73
CA CYS A 11 -8.56 14.15 0.66
C CYS A 11 -9.15 15.03 1.77
N GLU A 12 -10.29 14.65 2.35
CA GLU A 12 -10.87 15.33 3.50
C GLU A 12 -10.02 15.10 4.76
N HIS A 13 -9.54 13.88 4.99
CA HIS A 13 -8.84 13.49 6.20
C HIS A 13 -7.30 13.59 6.08
N THR A 14 -6.75 13.33 4.90
CA THR A 14 -5.31 13.34 4.62
C THR A 14 -4.96 14.55 3.75
N LYS A 15 -4.15 15.48 4.27
CA LYS A 15 -3.74 16.73 3.55
C LYS A 15 -2.36 16.61 2.96
N THR A 16 -1.49 15.82 3.57
CA THR A 16 -0.09 15.68 3.20
C THR A 16 0.09 14.90 1.90
N GLU A 17 0.81 15.49 0.96
CA GLU A 17 0.98 14.93 -0.39
C GLU A 17 1.62 13.54 -0.39
N HIS A 18 2.64 13.32 0.45
CA HIS A 18 3.31 12.03 0.47
C HIS A 18 2.41 10.88 0.98
N LEU A 19 1.50 11.16 1.94
CA LEU A 19 0.52 10.18 2.41
C LEU A 19 -0.53 9.88 1.34
N ARG A 20 -0.98 10.89 0.60
CA ARG A 20 -1.87 10.68 -0.56
C ARG A 20 -1.18 9.86 -1.65
N LYS A 21 0.12 10.11 -1.91
CA LYS A 21 0.91 9.29 -2.85
C LYS A 21 1.05 7.86 -2.36
N HIS A 22 1.23 7.65 -1.05
CA HIS A 22 1.24 6.30 -0.48
C HIS A 22 -0.10 5.59 -0.71
N ALA A 23 -1.21 6.22 -0.41
CA ALA A 23 -2.55 5.69 -0.66
C ALA A 23 -2.77 5.31 -2.14
N LEU A 24 -2.33 6.18 -3.08
CA LEU A 24 -2.38 5.91 -4.52
C LEU A 24 -1.48 4.74 -4.94
N ALA A 25 -0.34 4.58 -4.29
CA ALA A 25 0.56 3.47 -4.54
C ALA A 25 -0.06 2.14 -4.09
N VAL A 26 -0.59 2.10 -2.88
CA VAL A 26 -1.27 0.90 -2.35
C VAL A 26 -2.53 0.59 -3.17
N GLU A 27 -3.34 1.60 -3.57
CA GLU A 27 -4.45 1.43 -4.51
C GLU A 27 -4.00 0.71 -5.78
N ALA A 28 -2.91 1.17 -6.40
CA ALA A 28 -2.44 0.62 -7.67
C ALA A 28 -2.00 -0.86 -7.51
N VAL A 29 -1.31 -1.20 -6.43
CA VAL A 29 -0.87 -2.57 -6.20
C VAL A 29 -2.05 -3.48 -5.87
N MET A 30 -3.01 -3.03 -5.07
CA MET A 30 -4.23 -3.79 -4.76
C MET A 30 -5.04 -4.08 -6.02
N ARG A 31 -5.24 -3.08 -6.90
CA ARG A 31 -5.88 -3.27 -8.21
C ARG A 31 -5.16 -4.29 -9.08
N HIS A 32 -3.84 -4.25 -9.09
CA HIS A 32 -3.02 -5.18 -9.86
C HIS A 32 -3.16 -6.63 -9.38
N LEU A 33 -3.23 -6.83 -8.06
CA LEU A 33 -3.32 -8.17 -7.47
C LEU A 33 -4.73 -8.76 -7.51
N ALA A 34 -5.78 -7.94 -7.48
CA ALA A 34 -7.17 -8.38 -7.38
C ALA A 34 -7.55 -9.53 -8.34
N PRO A 35 -7.22 -9.48 -9.66
CA PRO A 35 -7.60 -10.55 -10.59
C PRO A 35 -6.97 -11.91 -10.28
N ARG A 36 -5.80 -11.93 -9.61
CA ARG A 36 -5.12 -13.18 -9.24
C ARG A 36 -5.89 -13.96 -8.17
N TYR A 37 -6.73 -13.27 -7.41
CA TYR A 37 -7.51 -13.83 -6.30
C TYR A 37 -9.02 -13.76 -6.54
N ASP A 38 -9.44 -13.69 -7.80
CA ASP A 38 -10.84 -13.54 -8.21
C ASP A 38 -11.56 -12.34 -7.54
N GLY A 39 -10.76 -11.32 -7.16
CA GLY A 39 -11.23 -10.12 -6.49
C GLY A 39 -11.72 -9.05 -7.47
N ASP A 40 -12.72 -8.26 -7.04
CA ASP A 40 -13.17 -7.09 -7.80
C ASP A 40 -12.13 -5.97 -7.74
N VAL A 41 -11.65 -5.55 -8.90
CA VAL A 41 -10.56 -4.58 -9.05
C VAL A 41 -10.90 -3.22 -8.41
N GLU A 42 -12.16 -2.77 -8.55
CA GLU A 42 -12.60 -1.50 -7.98
C GLU A 42 -12.66 -1.57 -6.45
N THR A 43 -13.24 -2.63 -5.92
CA THR A 43 -13.33 -2.87 -4.48
C THR A 43 -11.96 -2.95 -3.82
N TRP A 44 -11.03 -3.72 -4.42
CA TRP A 44 -9.66 -3.84 -3.90
C TRP A 44 -8.92 -2.50 -3.95
N GLY A 45 -9.13 -1.75 -5.03
CA GLY A 45 -8.56 -0.41 -5.17
C GLY A 45 -9.06 0.55 -4.11
N VAL A 46 -10.36 0.57 -3.82
CA VAL A 46 -10.96 1.43 -2.79
C VAL A 46 -10.41 1.09 -1.41
N VAL A 47 -10.26 -0.20 -1.08
CA VAL A 47 -9.66 -0.64 0.19
C VAL A 47 -8.21 -0.16 0.30
N GLY A 48 -7.40 -0.35 -0.75
CA GLY A 48 -6.02 0.15 -0.78
C GLY A 48 -5.93 1.68 -0.68
N LEU A 49 -6.85 2.41 -1.32
CA LEU A 49 -6.89 3.87 -1.27
C LEU A 49 -7.22 4.42 0.12
N LEU A 50 -8.08 3.72 0.87
CA LEU A 50 -8.61 4.19 2.14
C LEU A 50 -7.92 3.59 3.38
N HIS A 51 -6.96 2.66 3.22
CA HIS A 51 -6.41 1.95 4.38
C HIS A 51 -5.84 2.89 5.45
N ASP A 52 -5.17 3.97 5.06
CA ASP A 52 -4.49 4.96 5.91
C ASP A 52 -5.19 6.33 5.93
N PHE A 53 -6.46 6.43 5.53
CA PHE A 53 -7.12 7.73 5.35
C PHE A 53 -7.16 8.59 6.62
N ASP A 54 -7.20 7.98 7.80
CA ASP A 54 -7.30 8.64 9.11
C ASP A 54 -5.94 8.80 9.82
N TYR A 55 -4.86 8.16 9.30
CA TYR A 55 -3.54 8.11 9.94
C TYR A 55 -2.95 9.50 10.24
N GLU A 56 -3.06 10.45 9.31
CA GLU A 56 -2.53 11.81 9.53
C GLU A 56 -3.24 12.53 10.68
N ARG A 57 -4.53 12.27 10.83
CA ARG A 57 -5.38 12.94 11.81
C ARG A 57 -5.30 12.28 13.20
N ASP A 58 -5.18 10.97 13.24
CA ASP A 58 -5.20 10.17 14.48
C ASP A 58 -4.26 8.96 14.38
N PRO A 59 -2.93 9.19 14.39
CA PRO A 59 -1.96 8.11 14.21
C PRO A 59 -1.98 7.09 15.35
N GLU A 60 -2.42 7.48 16.55
CA GLU A 60 -2.51 6.57 17.71
C GLU A 60 -3.79 5.72 17.71
N GLY A 61 -4.87 6.22 17.13
CA GLY A 61 -6.15 5.52 17.01
C GLY A 61 -6.36 4.82 15.68
N HIS A 62 -5.43 5.01 14.74
CA HIS A 62 -5.46 4.38 13.42
C HIS A 62 -5.17 2.88 13.52
N PRO A 63 -5.84 2.02 12.73
CA PRO A 63 -7.01 2.30 11.88
C PRO A 63 -8.35 2.14 12.63
N GLN A 64 -8.33 1.87 13.94
CA GLN A 64 -9.52 1.52 14.71
C GLN A 64 -10.55 2.66 14.76
N ASN A 65 -10.09 3.88 15.00
CA ASN A 65 -10.97 5.05 15.16
C ASN A 65 -11.54 5.55 13.81
N GLY A 66 -10.96 5.16 12.68
CA GLY A 66 -11.48 5.43 11.34
C GLY A 66 -12.74 4.64 10.98
N ARG A 67 -13.00 3.53 11.66
CA ARG A 67 -14.13 2.64 11.37
C ARG A 67 -15.48 3.35 11.27
N PRO A 68 -15.94 4.15 12.26
CA PRO A 68 -17.25 4.81 12.17
C PRO A 68 -17.35 5.76 10.98
N ILE A 69 -16.27 6.39 10.58
CA ILE A 69 -16.21 7.31 9.44
C ILE A 69 -16.42 6.54 8.14
N LEU A 70 -15.74 5.42 7.96
CA LEU A 70 -15.89 4.55 6.79
C LEU A 70 -17.31 3.98 6.68
N GLU A 71 -17.88 3.50 7.80
CA GLU A 71 -19.26 2.99 7.86
C GLU A 71 -20.27 4.09 7.53
N GLN A 72 -20.10 5.29 8.07
CA GLN A 72 -20.97 6.43 7.77
C GLN A 72 -20.86 6.87 6.31
N ALA A 73 -19.68 6.76 5.70
CA ALA A 73 -19.46 7.04 4.28
C ALA A 73 -20.02 5.94 3.36
N GLY A 74 -20.56 4.85 3.92
CA GLY A 74 -21.20 3.78 3.17
C GLY A 74 -20.25 2.70 2.66
N LEU A 75 -19.07 2.55 3.27
CA LEU A 75 -18.21 1.41 2.98
C LEU A 75 -18.77 0.16 3.68
N GLU A 76 -18.85 -0.96 2.96
CA GLU A 76 -19.38 -2.23 3.49
C GLU A 76 -18.54 -2.75 4.66
N GLY A 77 -19.18 -3.34 5.66
CA GLY A 77 -18.54 -3.76 6.90
C GLY A 77 -17.39 -4.74 6.71
N GLU A 78 -17.45 -5.61 5.70
CA GLU A 78 -16.34 -6.53 5.35
C GLU A 78 -15.11 -5.78 4.83
N LEU A 79 -15.29 -4.70 4.07
CA LEU A 79 -14.21 -3.87 3.56
C LEU A 79 -13.60 -3.00 4.67
N VAL A 80 -14.45 -2.48 5.57
CA VAL A 80 -13.98 -1.79 6.79
C VAL A 80 -13.17 -2.74 7.65
N HIS A 81 -13.62 -4.00 7.82
CA HIS A 81 -12.86 -5.02 8.53
C HIS A 81 -11.51 -5.29 7.85
N ALA A 82 -11.47 -5.42 6.53
CA ALA A 82 -10.23 -5.61 5.79
C ALA A 82 -9.23 -4.48 6.04
N ILE A 83 -9.68 -3.22 6.04
CA ILE A 83 -8.85 -2.07 6.40
C ILE A 83 -8.31 -2.22 7.83
N GLN A 84 -9.13 -2.64 8.80
CA GLN A 84 -8.67 -2.77 10.19
C GLN A 84 -7.61 -3.87 10.38
N THR A 85 -7.62 -4.91 9.54
CA THR A 85 -6.67 -6.03 9.68
C THR A 85 -5.23 -5.70 9.30
N HIS A 86 -4.97 -4.57 8.60
CA HIS A 86 -3.60 -4.18 8.28
C HIS A 86 -2.83 -3.66 9.51
N GLY A 87 -3.52 -3.15 10.52
CA GLY A 87 -2.93 -2.73 11.79
C GLY A 87 -2.59 -3.91 12.70
N ASP A 88 -1.36 -4.40 12.66
CA ASP A 88 -0.90 -5.56 13.47
C ASP A 88 -1.16 -5.41 14.97
N HIS A 89 -1.11 -4.19 15.49
CA HIS A 89 -1.34 -3.90 16.91
C HIS A 89 -2.76 -4.21 17.38
N LEU A 90 -3.73 -4.33 16.46
CA LEU A 90 -5.11 -4.72 16.79
C LEU A 90 -5.26 -6.23 17.00
N GLY A 91 -4.30 -7.04 16.58
CA GLY A 91 -4.34 -8.48 16.73
C GLY A 91 -5.50 -9.17 15.99
N ILE A 92 -6.06 -8.50 14.97
CA ILE A 92 -7.17 -9.02 14.16
C ILE A 92 -6.60 -10.00 13.12
N PRO A 93 -7.03 -11.28 13.11
CA PRO A 93 -6.48 -12.24 12.16
C PRO A 93 -6.95 -11.95 10.73
N ARG A 94 -6.02 -11.94 9.78
CA ARG A 94 -6.27 -11.83 8.34
C ARG A 94 -6.72 -13.20 7.78
N ARG A 95 -7.91 -13.27 7.20
CA ARG A 95 -8.54 -14.51 6.73
C ARG A 95 -8.70 -14.57 5.21
N THR A 96 -9.06 -13.43 4.60
CA THR A 96 -9.34 -13.34 3.17
C THR A 96 -8.09 -12.93 2.37
N PRO A 97 -8.03 -13.25 1.07
CA PRO A 97 -6.96 -12.76 0.21
C PRO A 97 -6.86 -11.23 0.17
N LEU A 98 -7.97 -10.50 0.24
CA LEU A 98 -8.01 -9.04 0.31
C LEU A 98 -7.25 -8.50 1.52
N GLU A 99 -7.53 -9.04 2.71
CA GLU A 99 -6.90 -8.65 3.97
C GLU A 99 -5.39 -8.93 3.95
N LYS A 100 -5.00 -10.12 3.47
CA LYS A 100 -3.60 -10.54 3.35
C LYS A 100 -2.84 -9.73 2.33
N ALA A 101 -3.47 -9.42 1.19
CA ALA A 101 -2.87 -8.60 0.16
C ALA A 101 -2.63 -7.18 0.67
N LEU A 102 -3.62 -6.55 1.32
CA LEU A 102 -3.47 -5.20 1.87
C LEU A 102 -2.26 -5.13 2.81
N TYR A 103 -2.19 -6.03 3.79
CA TYR A 103 -1.07 -6.10 4.72
C TYR A 103 0.28 -6.31 4.02
N ALA A 104 0.32 -7.20 3.01
CA ALA A 104 1.54 -7.55 2.31
C ALA A 104 2.10 -6.40 1.46
N VAL A 105 1.23 -5.52 0.92
CA VAL A 105 1.63 -4.49 -0.02
C VAL A 105 1.76 -3.09 0.58
N ASP A 106 1.18 -2.83 1.73
CA ASP A 106 1.20 -1.55 2.41
C ASP A 106 2.64 -1.05 2.62
N GLU A 107 3.38 -1.60 3.57
CA GLU A 107 4.76 -1.20 3.82
C GLU A 107 5.70 -1.50 2.64
N LEU A 108 5.42 -2.55 1.85
CA LEU A 108 6.22 -2.90 0.68
C LEU A 108 6.16 -1.83 -0.40
N SER A 109 4.99 -1.24 -0.65
CA SER A 109 4.82 -0.16 -1.61
C SER A 109 5.70 1.04 -1.25
N GLY A 110 5.66 1.47 0.00
CA GLY A 110 6.50 2.54 0.52
C GLY A 110 8.00 2.21 0.43
N PHE A 111 8.37 0.95 0.72
CA PHE A 111 9.77 0.51 0.66
C PHE A 111 10.29 0.48 -0.77
N VAL A 112 9.52 -0.01 -1.74
CA VAL A 112 9.88 -0.02 -3.18
C VAL A 112 10.04 1.42 -3.70
N ILE A 113 9.13 2.32 -3.33
CA ILE A 113 9.24 3.76 -3.65
C ILE A 113 10.54 4.35 -3.09
N ALA A 114 10.86 4.08 -1.83
CA ALA A 114 12.09 4.55 -1.23
C ALA A 114 13.34 4.02 -1.97
N VAL A 115 13.32 2.76 -2.40
CA VAL A 115 14.40 2.18 -3.23
C VAL A 115 14.52 2.89 -4.57
N ALA A 116 13.40 3.21 -5.23
CA ALA A 116 13.41 3.97 -6.48
C ALA A 116 14.01 5.37 -6.30
N LEU A 117 13.62 6.09 -5.26
CA LEU A 117 14.04 7.48 -5.01
C LEU A 117 15.54 7.65 -4.74
N VAL A 118 16.23 6.63 -4.22
CA VAL A 118 17.69 6.68 -4.02
C VAL A 118 18.50 6.22 -5.23
N ARG A 119 17.84 5.79 -6.30
CA ARG A 119 18.51 5.50 -7.59
C ARG A 119 18.84 6.79 -8.33
N PRO A 120 19.90 6.83 -9.11
CA PRO A 120 20.21 8.01 -9.95
C PRO A 120 19.06 8.42 -10.88
N THR A 121 18.39 7.42 -11.46
CA THR A 121 17.27 7.62 -12.40
C THR A 121 15.97 7.97 -11.72
N LYS A 122 15.78 7.64 -10.44
CA LYS A 122 14.52 7.75 -9.68
C LYS A 122 13.33 7.08 -10.38
N ARG A 123 13.60 6.08 -11.19
CA ARG A 123 12.60 5.36 -12.00
C ARG A 123 12.19 4.08 -11.31
N VAL A 124 10.89 3.96 -10.95
CA VAL A 124 10.40 2.77 -10.24
C VAL A 124 10.48 1.51 -11.10
N ALA A 125 10.27 1.61 -12.41
CA ALA A 125 10.34 0.48 -13.33
C ALA A 125 11.73 -0.21 -13.38
N GLU A 126 12.76 0.44 -12.85
CA GLU A 126 14.13 -0.13 -12.79
C GLU A 126 14.44 -0.80 -11.44
N VAL A 127 13.47 -0.85 -10.52
CA VAL A 127 13.68 -1.49 -9.22
C VAL A 127 13.59 -3.00 -9.38
N GLU A 128 14.67 -3.68 -8.99
CA GLU A 128 14.80 -5.13 -9.00
C GLU A 128 14.66 -5.71 -7.61
N PRO A 129 14.12 -6.93 -7.44
CA PRO A 129 14.03 -7.60 -6.13
C PRO A 129 15.38 -7.67 -5.39
N ALA A 130 16.47 -7.88 -6.12
CA ALA A 130 17.82 -7.88 -5.54
C ALA A 130 18.18 -6.54 -4.89
N SER A 131 17.74 -5.41 -5.48
CA SER A 131 17.94 -4.07 -4.92
C SER A 131 17.13 -3.87 -3.65
N VAL A 132 15.88 -4.35 -3.62
CA VAL A 132 15.02 -4.33 -2.43
C VAL A 132 15.66 -5.15 -1.31
N ARG A 133 16.02 -6.40 -1.56
CA ARG A 133 16.72 -7.26 -0.58
C ARG A 133 18.02 -6.66 -0.06
N LYS A 134 18.79 -5.99 -0.93
CA LYS A 134 20.01 -5.28 -0.52
C LYS A 134 19.69 -4.15 0.46
N LYS A 135 18.66 -3.34 0.17
CA LYS A 135 18.25 -2.24 1.03
C LYS A 135 17.58 -2.70 2.34
N MET A 136 16.92 -3.86 2.36
CA MET A 136 16.42 -4.47 3.60
C MET A 136 17.53 -4.77 4.62
N LYS A 137 18.76 -5.01 4.18
CA LYS A 137 19.92 -5.22 5.07
C LYS A 137 20.43 -3.94 5.71
N ASP A 138 20.13 -2.79 5.12
CA ASP A 138 20.52 -1.47 5.64
C ASP A 138 19.45 -0.99 6.64
N LYS A 139 19.76 -1.09 7.93
CA LYS A 139 18.83 -0.70 9.01
C LYS A 139 18.54 0.81 9.07
N ALA A 140 19.40 1.64 8.50
CA ALA A 140 19.22 3.09 8.45
C ALA A 140 18.31 3.53 7.29
N PHE A 141 18.22 2.71 6.24
CA PHE A 141 17.39 3.00 5.07
C PHE A 141 15.91 2.76 5.41
N ALA A 142 15.01 3.68 5.04
CA ALA A 142 13.56 3.60 5.32
C ALA A 142 13.29 3.05 6.74
N ARG A 143 13.85 3.69 7.73
CA ARG A 143 13.95 3.23 9.12
C ARG A 143 12.61 2.83 9.77
N PRO A 144 11.47 3.50 9.49
CA PRO A 144 10.18 3.14 10.07
C PRO A 144 9.63 1.80 9.58
N VAL A 145 10.05 1.32 8.40
CA VAL A 145 9.52 0.09 7.80
C VAL A 145 10.00 -1.15 8.55
N HIS A 146 9.09 -2.03 8.93
CA HIS A 146 9.36 -3.29 9.61
C HIS A 146 9.71 -4.40 8.61
N ARG A 147 11.04 -4.73 8.46
CA ARG A 147 11.54 -5.70 7.46
C ARG A 147 10.95 -7.10 7.61
N GLU A 148 10.68 -7.50 8.84
CA GLU A 148 10.07 -8.80 9.13
C GLU A 148 8.63 -8.83 8.63
N ALA A 149 7.88 -7.73 8.75
CA ALA A 149 6.53 -7.60 8.23
C ALA A 149 6.48 -7.73 6.70
N LEU A 150 7.48 -7.20 5.97
CA LEU A 150 7.56 -7.36 4.50
C LEU A 150 7.62 -8.84 4.07
N LEU A 151 8.42 -9.64 4.78
CA LEU A 151 8.56 -11.08 4.49
C LEU A 151 7.35 -11.86 4.98
N ALA A 152 6.84 -11.52 6.17
CA ALA A 152 5.66 -12.15 6.75
C ALA A 152 4.41 -11.91 5.90
N GLY A 153 4.23 -10.71 5.36
CA GLY A 153 3.11 -10.38 4.46
C GLY A 153 3.12 -11.22 3.19
N ALA A 154 4.27 -11.37 2.53
CA ALA A 154 4.39 -12.24 1.35
C ALA A 154 4.08 -13.71 1.69
N ALA A 155 4.59 -14.20 2.82
CA ALA A 155 4.34 -15.56 3.28
C ALA A 155 2.87 -15.80 3.64
N ASP A 156 2.20 -14.86 4.34
CA ASP A 156 0.78 -14.95 4.68
C ASP A 156 -0.12 -14.92 3.44
N LEU A 157 0.26 -14.12 2.43
CA LEU A 157 -0.42 -14.09 1.14
C LEU A 157 -0.15 -15.35 0.29
N GLY A 158 0.87 -16.14 0.64
CA GLY A 158 1.23 -17.39 -0.05
C GLY A 158 2.00 -17.17 -1.35
N VAL A 159 2.80 -16.09 -1.44
CA VAL A 159 3.61 -15.77 -2.62
C VAL A 159 5.09 -15.62 -2.26
N GLU A 160 5.95 -15.86 -3.24
CA GLU A 160 7.36 -15.57 -3.09
C GLU A 160 7.60 -14.06 -3.00
N PHE A 161 8.43 -13.63 -2.05
CA PHE A 161 8.70 -12.21 -1.83
C PHE A 161 9.21 -11.48 -3.08
N ASP A 162 10.08 -12.12 -3.86
CA ASP A 162 10.62 -11.51 -5.08
C ASP A 162 9.55 -11.33 -6.16
N ASP A 163 8.55 -12.22 -6.21
CA ASP A 163 7.42 -12.09 -7.12
C ASP A 163 6.50 -10.96 -6.67
N LEU A 164 6.22 -10.84 -5.38
CA LEU A 164 5.45 -9.73 -4.84
C LEU A 164 6.13 -8.37 -5.11
N VAL A 165 7.46 -8.31 -4.99
CA VAL A 165 8.23 -7.10 -5.37
C VAL A 165 8.05 -6.78 -6.85
N ARG A 166 8.11 -7.78 -7.75
CA ARG A 166 7.90 -7.56 -9.19
C ARG A 166 6.50 -7.05 -9.50
N ASP A 167 5.47 -7.67 -8.90
CA ASP A 167 4.08 -7.22 -9.02
C ASP A 167 3.92 -5.78 -8.54
N THR A 168 4.51 -5.45 -7.39
CA THR A 168 4.51 -4.08 -6.84
C THR A 168 5.17 -3.09 -7.80
N VAL A 169 6.33 -3.42 -8.36
CA VAL A 169 7.04 -2.57 -9.34
C VAL A 169 6.20 -2.36 -10.61
N VAL A 170 5.57 -3.42 -11.13
CA VAL A 170 4.70 -3.32 -12.31
C VAL A 170 3.51 -2.40 -12.04
N ALA A 171 2.83 -2.58 -10.92
CA ALA A 171 1.69 -1.76 -10.53
C ALA A 171 2.06 -0.28 -10.36
N LEU A 172 3.15 0.00 -9.62
CA LEU A 172 3.64 1.36 -9.39
C LEU A 172 4.13 2.03 -10.69
N SER A 173 4.66 1.25 -11.63
CA SER A 173 5.06 1.77 -12.94
C SER A 173 3.88 2.27 -13.77
N GLY A 174 2.71 1.64 -13.61
CA GLY A 174 1.47 2.06 -14.26
C GLY A 174 0.91 3.40 -13.77
N VAL A 175 1.37 3.89 -12.63
CA VAL A 175 0.94 5.18 -12.01
C VAL A 175 2.13 6.07 -11.65
N ALA A 176 3.29 5.82 -12.28
CA ALA A 176 4.55 6.49 -11.94
C ALA A 176 4.49 8.02 -12.11
N ASP A 177 3.74 8.51 -13.08
CA ASP A 177 3.46 9.94 -13.32
C ASP A 177 2.81 10.61 -12.09
N ARG A 178 1.80 9.97 -11.52
CA ARG A 178 1.07 10.46 -10.35
C ARG A 178 1.93 10.43 -9.07
N LEU A 179 2.89 9.51 -9.01
CA LEU A 179 3.79 9.34 -7.88
C LEU A 179 5.06 10.19 -8.00
N GLY A 180 5.39 10.69 -9.20
CA GLY A 180 6.66 11.36 -9.48
C GLY A 180 7.84 10.38 -9.59
N LEU A 181 7.59 9.18 -10.11
CA LEU A 181 8.55 8.06 -10.19
C LEU A 181 8.86 7.62 -11.63
N GLU A 182 8.52 8.46 -12.62
CA GLU A 182 8.85 8.23 -14.03
C GLU A 182 10.36 8.34 -14.32
N GLY A 183 11.08 8.92 -13.40
CA GLY A 183 12.49 9.22 -13.52
C GLY A 183 12.79 10.69 -13.82
N THR A 184 14.07 11.06 -13.68
CA THR A 184 14.58 12.34 -14.16
C THR A 184 15.03 12.19 -15.60
N ALA A 185 14.75 13.18 -16.45
CA ALA A 185 15.37 13.22 -17.77
C ALA A 185 16.89 13.10 -17.65
N PRO A 186 17.57 12.37 -18.53
CA PRO A 186 19.02 12.35 -18.54
C PRO A 186 19.53 13.79 -18.71
N ALA A 187 20.47 14.18 -17.84
CA ALA A 187 21.13 15.48 -17.92
C ALA A 187 22.01 15.57 -19.17
#